data_584bba01849d4b26b20973868cff5f45
#
_entry.id   584bba01849d4b26b20973868cff5f45
#
_cell.length_a   1.000
_cell.length_b   1.000
_cell.length_c   1.000
_cell.angle_alpha   90.00
_cell.angle_beta   90.00
_cell.angle_gamma   90.00
#
_symmetry.space_group_name_H-M   'P 1'
#
loop_
_entity.id
_entity.type
_entity.pdbx_description
1 polymer ?
#
loop_
_entity_poly.entity_id
_entity_poly.type
_entity_poly.pdbx_seq_one_letter_code
_entity_poly.pdbx_strand_id
1 'polypeptide(L)'
;MTPTDRLRIKVIIAGMTFFLRIDPKEEEAIRKAIRHIDDKLNVYREHFPGQTTEKYLSMVALHIGVLYQQEKMRTDTRPFQDKFKELDDMLDDFLADNEEHI
;
A
#
# COMPACT_ATOMS: atom_id res chain seq x y z
N MET A 1 2.63 7.44 -29.14
CA MET A 1 2.28 8.56 -28.27
C MET A 1 3.49 9.43 -28.04
N THR A 2 3.33 10.73 -28.15
CA THR A 2 4.44 11.65 -27.97
C THR A 2 4.59 12.07 -26.52
N PRO A 3 5.78 12.53 -26.08
CA PRO A 3 5.96 13.01 -24.71
C PRO A 3 5.04 14.18 -24.34
N THR A 4 4.57 14.95 -25.34
CA THR A 4 3.69 16.08 -25.11
C THR A 4 2.29 15.66 -24.68
N ASP A 5 1.94 14.38 -24.82
CA ASP A 5 0.63 13.87 -24.42
C ASP A 5 0.55 13.50 -22.95
N ARG A 6 1.64 13.68 -22.20
CA ARG A 6 1.63 13.37 -20.78
C ARG A 6 0.88 14.42 -20.00
N LEU A 7 0.13 13.92 -19.02
CA LEU A 7 -0.67 14.76 -18.14
C LEU A 7 0.08 15.00 -16.83
N ARG A 8 0.10 16.24 -16.38
CA ARG A 8 0.67 16.58 -15.08
C ARG A 8 -0.44 16.59 -14.05
N ILE A 9 -0.31 15.81 -13.00
CA ILE A 9 -1.29 15.77 -11.92
C ILE A 9 -0.62 16.00 -10.58
N LYS A 10 -1.41 16.55 -9.65
CA LYS A 10 -1.01 16.71 -8.27
C LYS A 10 -1.68 15.61 -7.46
N VAL A 11 -0.91 14.89 -6.66
CA VAL A 11 -1.43 13.84 -5.79
C VAL A 11 -0.91 14.04 -4.38
N ILE A 12 -1.69 13.54 -3.41
CA ILE A 12 -1.30 13.58 -2.00
C ILE A 12 -1.30 12.13 -1.53
N ILE A 13 -0.14 11.67 -1.05
CA ILE A 13 0.04 10.31 -0.56
C ILE A 13 0.60 10.39 0.84
N ALA A 14 -0.13 9.84 1.82
CA ALA A 14 0.28 9.87 3.23
C ALA A 14 0.58 11.29 3.72
N GLY A 15 -0.20 12.26 3.25
CA GLY A 15 -0.04 13.66 3.62
C GLY A 15 1.05 14.40 2.85
N MET A 16 1.76 13.73 1.96
CA MET A 16 2.83 14.35 1.17
C MET A 16 2.36 14.64 -0.24
N THR A 17 2.70 15.81 -0.75
CA THR A 17 2.29 16.27 -2.07
C THR A 17 3.33 15.91 -3.12
N PHE A 18 2.86 15.32 -4.22
CA PHE A 18 3.70 14.97 -5.36
C PHE A 18 3.07 15.49 -6.64
N PHE A 19 3.93 15.88 -7.58
CA PHE A 19 3.51 16.22 -8.94
C PHE A 19 4.04 15.15 -9.87
N LEU A 20 3.12 14.51 -10.60
CA LEU A 20 3.45 13.38 -11.47
C LEU A 20 3.14 13.73 -12.91
N ARG A 21 3.98 13.23 -13.81
CA ARG A 21 3.69 13.25 -15.24
C ARG A 21 3.33 11.85 -15.68
N ILE A 22 2.12 11.66 -16.11
CA ILE A 22 1.59 10.33 -16.41
C ILE A 22 0.94 10.32 -17.79
N ASP A 23 0.83 9.13 -18.35
CA ASP A 23 -0.04 8.89 -19.49
C ASP A 23 -1.48 9.05 -19.00
N PRO A 24 -2.34 9.83 -19.70
CA PRO A 24 -3.74 9.96 -19.29
C PRO A 24 -4.46 8.64 -19.09
N LYS A 25 -4.04 7.59 -19.80
CA LYS A 25 -4.63 6.25 -19.63
C LYS A 25 -4.35 5.64 -18.27
N GLU A 26 -3.32 6.11 -17.59
CA GLU A 26 -2.90 5.56 -16.29
C GLU A 26 -3.53 6.31 -15.11
N GLU A 27 -4.19 7.45 -15.38
CA GLU A 27 -4.66 8.31 -14.29
C GLU A 27 -5.62 7.59 -13.35
N GLU A 28 -6.58 6.86 -13.90
CA GLU A 28 -7.57 6.17 -13.07
C GLU A 28 -6.90 5.15 -12.16
N ALA A 29 -5.99 4.35 -12.71
CA ALA A 29 -5.28 3.34 -11.92
C ALA A 29 -4.42 3.97 -10.83
N ILE A 30 -3.76 5.08 -11.14
CA ILE A 30 -2.92 5.78 -10.18
C ILE A 30 -3.76 6.34 -9.03
N ARG A 31 -4.89 6.97 -9.34
CA ARG A 31 -5.76 7.53 -8.31
C ARG A 31 -6.40 6.45 -7.45
N LYS A 32 -6.75 5.31 -8.03
CA LYS A 32 -7.25 4.17 -7.27
C LYS A 32 -6.17 3.59 -6.36
N ALA A 33 -4.93 3.51 -6.85
CA ALA A 33 -3.82 3.02 -6.05
C ALA A 33 -3.57 3.93 -4.84
N ILE A 34 -3.60 5.24 -5.06
CA ILE A 34 -3.40 6.21 -3.97
C ILE A 34 -4.51 6.09 -2.93
N ARG A 35 -5.75 5.97 -3.38
CA ARG A 35 -6.88 5.77 -2.46
C ARG A 35 -6.72 4.49 -1.65
N HIS A 36 -6.27 3.42 -2.29
CA HIS A 36 -6.02 2.16 -1.60
C HIS A 36 -4.95 2.33 -0.52
N ILE A 37 -3.87 3.04 -0.83
CA ILE A 37 -2.81 3.32 0.14
C ILE A 37 -3.36 4.09 1.33
N ASP A 38 -4.12 5.16 1.08
CA ASP A 38 -4.67 5.99 2.15
C ASP A 38 -5.67 5.22 3.01
N ASP A 39 -6.50 4.39 2.39
CA ASP A 39 -7.44 3.55 3.13
C ASP A 39 -6.70 2.59 4.04
N LYS A 40 -5.64 1.95 3.57
CA LYS A 40 -4.84 1.05 4.38
C LYS A 40 -4.13 1.76 5.51
N LEU A 41 -3.62 2.96 5.25
CA LEU A 41 -3.01 3.77 6.31
C LEU A 41 -4.01 4.02 7.43
N ASN A 42 -5.24 4.35 7.09
CA ASN A 42 -6.27 4.61 8.09
C ASN A 42 -6.59 3.36 8.90
N VAL A 43 -6.69 2.21 8.24
CA VAL A 43 -6.94 0.93 8.91
C VAL A 43 -5.82 0.64 9.92
N TYR A 44 -4.58 0.79 9.51
CA TYR A 44 -3.44 0.50 10.39
C TYR A 44 -3.33 1.49 11.52
N ARG A 45 -3.67 2.76 11.30
CA ARG A 45 -3.70 3.74 12.39
C ARG A 45 -4.72 3.37 13.46
N GLU A 46 -5.84 2.81 13.05
CA GLU A 46 -6.88 2.39 13.98
C GLU A 46 -6.50 1.11 14.74
N HIS A 47 -5.90 0.14 14.04
CA HIS A 47 -5.57 -1.14 14.63
C HIS A 47 -4.28 -1.11 15.45
N PHE A 48 -3.33 -0.28 15.07
CA PHE A 48 -2.01 -0.21 15.70
C PHE A 48 -1.66 1.24 16.02
N PRO A 49 -2.37 1.87 16.96
CA PRO A 49 -2.16 3.29 17.23
C PRO A 49 -0.77 3.58 17.79
N GLY A 50 -0.31 4.81 17.59
CA GLY A 50 0.92 5.27 18.20
C GLY A 50 2.19 4.96 17.41
N GLN A 51 2.08 4.54 16.17
CA GLN A 51 3.25 4.29 15.33
C GLN A 51 3.60 5.52 14.49
N THR A 52 4.80 5.54 13.94
CA THR A 52 5.22 6.61 13.03
C THR A 52 4.59 6.42 11.65
N THR A 53 4.56 7.50 10.88
CA THR A 53 4.08 7.43 9.50
C THR A 53 4.94 6.48 8.67
N GLU A 54 6.26 6.48 8.89
CA GLU A 54 7.16 5.56 8.19
C GLU A 54 6.82 4.10 8.48
N LYS A 55 6.48 3.78 9.73
CA LYS A 55 6.06 2.42 10.06
C LYS A 55 4.77 2.04 9.36
N TYR A 56 3.78 2.91 9.37
CA TYR A 56 2.52 2.63 8.68
C TYR A 56 2.75 2.44 7.18
N LEU A 57 3.60 3.28 6.57
CA LEU A 57 3.92 3.13 5.15
C LEU A 57 4.64 1.82 4.86
N SER A 58 5.52 1.40 5.76
CA SER A 58 6.20 0.10 5.62
C SER A 58 5.20 -1.05 5.66
N MET A 59 4.20 -0.97 6.53
CA MET A 59 3.14 -1.98 6.61
C MET A 59 2.32 -2.02 5.33
N VAL A 60 1.96 -0.86 4.80
CA VAL A 60 1.23 -0.78 3.53
C VAL A 60 2.07 -1.36 2.40
N ALA A 61 3.35 -1.01 2.35
CA ALA A 61 4.25 -1.50 1.31
C ALA A 61 4.36 -3.03 1.36
N LEU A 62 4.51 -3.60 2.54
CA LEU A 62 4.56 -5.05 2.69
C LEU A 62 3.26 -5.69 2.22
N HIS A 63 2.12 -5.14 2.61
CA HIS A 63 0.81 -5.66 2.21
C HIS A 63 0.68 -5.70 0.69
N ILE A 64 0.96 -4.56 0.05
CA ILE A 64 0.84 -4.44 -1.40
C ILE A 64 1.84 -5.38 -2.10
N GLY A 65 3.06 -5.45 -1.58
CA GLY A 65 4.08 -6.34 -2.14
C GLY A 65 3.67 -7.81 -2.08
N VAL A 66 3.10 -8.23 -0.96
CA VAL A 66 2.63 -9.61 -0.81
C VAL A 66 1.48 -9.89 -1.78
N LEU A 67 0.53 -8.97 -1.88
CA LEU A 67 -0.58 -9.13 -2.83
C LEU A 67 -0.08 -9.25 -4.27
N TYR A 68 0.90 -8.43 -4.63
CA TYR A 68 1.52 -8.49 -5.95
C TYR A 68 2.17 -9.85 -6.20
N GLN A 69 2.94 -10.35 -5.23
CA GLN A 69 3.59 -11.65 -5.38
C GLN A 69 2.58 -12.78 -5.46
N GLN A 70 1.52 -12.73 -4.67
CA GLN A 70 0.46 -13.73 -4.72
C GLN A 70 -0.24 -13.73 -6.08
N GLU A 71 -0.45 -12.56 -6.66
CA GLU A 71 -1.04 -12.45 -7.99
C GLU A 71 -0.13 -13.09 -9.05
N LYS A 72 1.18 -12.90 -8.93
CA LYS A 72 2.15 -13.54 -9.82
C LYS A 72 2.21 -15.05 -9.64
N MET A 73 1.92 -15.54 -8.45
CA MET A 73 1.99 -16.95 -8.08
C MET A 73 0.62 -17.61 -8.13
N ARG A 74 -0.15 -17.35 -9.13
CA ARG A 74 -1.56 -17.75 -9.23
C ARG A 74 -1.87 -19.23 -9.11
N THR A 75 -0.93 -20.07 -8.79
CA THR A 75 -1.17 -21.48 -8.53
C THR A 75 -1.71 -21.74 -7.12
N ASP A 76 -1.71 -20.74 -6.25
CA ASP A 76 -2.22 -20.86 -4.89
C ASP A 76 -3.75 -20.86 -4.92
N THR A 77 -4.36 -21.92 -4.41
CA THR A 77 -5.80 -22.08 -4.39
C THR A 77 -6.45 -21.77 -3.06
N ARG A 78 -5.68 -21.22 -2.09
CA ARG A 78 -6.21 -20.90 -0.79
C ARG A 78 -7.28 -19.81 -0.90
N PRO A 79 -8.30 -19.84 -0.02
CA PRO A 79 -9.31 -18.79 0.00
C PRO A 79 -8.70 -17.40 0.24
N PHE A 80 -9.31 -16.41 -0.34
CA PHE A 80 -8.89 -15.03 -0.21
C PHE A 80 -8.81 -14.58 1.26
N GLN A 81 -9.77 -15.02 2.07
CA GLN A 81 -9.81 -14.67 3.48
C GLN A 81 -8.63 -15.20 4.27
N ASP A 82 -8.17 -16.40 3.93
CA ASP A 82 -6.99 -16.97 4.59
C ASP A 82 -5.75 -16.14 4.28
N LYS A 83 -5.65 -15.62 3.07
CA LYS A 83 -4.52 -14.77 2.68
C LYS A 83 -4.52 -13.47 3.48
N PHE A 84 -5.67 -12.87 3.69
CA PHE A 84 -5.78 -11.67 4.51
C PHE A 84 -5.36 -11.93 5.95
N LYS A 85 -5.78 -13.06 6.50
CA LYS A 85 -5.40 -13.40 7.87
C LYS A 85 -3.89 -13.58 7.99
N GLU A 86 -3.26 -14.21 7.03
CA GLU A 86 -1.81 -14.36 7.01
C GLU A 86 -1.11 -13.00 7.03
N LEU A 87 -1.60 -12.06 6.24
CA LEU A 87 -1.02 -10.72 6.19
C LEU A 87 -1.16 -10.00 7.53
N ASP A 88 -2.31 -10.10 8.17
CA ASP A 88 -2.53 -9.48 9.47
C ASP A 88 -1.59 -10.07 10.51
N ASP A 89 -1.43 -11.40 10.52
CA ASP A 89 -0.52 -12.08 11.45
C ASP A 89 0.93 -11.63 11.23
N MET A 90 1.34 -11.49 9.99
CA MET A 90 2.70 -11.02 9.66
C MET A 90 2.93 -9.61 10.16
N LEU A 91 1.94 -8.74 10.03
CA LEU A 91 2.04 -7.37 10.48
C LEU A 91 2.09 -7.27 12.01
N ASP A 92 1.33 -8.11 12.71
CA ASP A 92 1.39 -8.19 14.17
C ASP A 92 2.80 -8.57 14.63
N ASP A 93 3.40 -9.57 14.02
CA ASP A 93 4.76 -10.01 14.35
C ASP A 93 5.77 -8.90 14.07
N PHE A 94 5.63 -8.22 12.95
CA PHE A 94 6.51 -7.10 12.59
C PHE A 94 6.47 -6.00 13.64
N LEU A 95 5.28 -5.64 14.11
CA LEU A 95 5.13 -4.58 15.10
C LEU A 95 5.68 -5.02 16.46
N ALA A 96 5.42 -6.26 16.87
CA ALA A 96 5.92 -6.79 18.14
C ALA A 96 7.44 -6.77 18.16
N ASP A 97 8.10 -7.23 17.09
CA ASP A 97 9.55 -7.21 17.00
C ASP A 97 10.11 -5.80 17.09
N ASN A 98 9.47 -4.85 16.41
CA ASN A 98 9.93 -3.46 16.42
C ASN A 98 9.75 -2.82 17.78
N GLU A 99 8.70 -3.16 18.51
CA GLU A 99 8.50 -2.65 19.85
C GLU A 99 9.52 -3.18 20.85
N GLU A 100 9.94 -4.42 20.67
CA GLU A 100 10.95 -5.04 21.54
C GLU A 100 12.33 -4.39 21.37
N HIS A 101 12.59 -3.78 20.23
CA HIS A 101 13.90 -3.17 19.95
C HIS A 101 13.99 -1.71 20.35
N ILE A 102 12.96 -1.16 20.92
CA ILE A 102 12.97 0.19 21.44
C ILE A 102 13.41 0.18 22.89
#